data_985e67d8e1814e1c8fd676ab1ccefc90
#
_entry.id   985e67d8e1814e1c8fd676ab1ccefc90
#
_cell.length_a   1.000
_cell.length_b   1.000
_cell.length_c   1.000
_cell.angle_alpha   90.00
_cell.angle_beta   90.00
_cell.angle_gamma   90.00
#
_symmetry.space_group_name_H-M   'P 1'
#
loop_
_entity.id
_entity.type
_entity.pdbx_description
1 polymer ?
#
loop_
_entity_poly.entity_id
_entity_poly.type
_entity_poly.pdbx_seq_one_letter_code
_entity_poly.pdbx_strand_id
1 'polypeptide(L)'
;MSLFDLPTQTSLSYLQKLAEQSLSLWDVPEDARVRLINVSENTTYLVEASQGYQAILRIHRENYHTLRAIESELAWLEALGREKVIKTPGYFLGRNGRAIQLGNTDGLNNARFMVLFHFVGGDAPDESVDMVYGFQELGAIAARCHDHAISWVKPTHFERLTWDADAVFGPAATWGNWRDAPLVDRDIAEVLEEVEETDCALWRPLARRQSALT
;
A
#
# COMPACT_ATOMS: atom_id res chain seq x y z
N MET A 1 -11.43 16.40 -4.10
CA MET A 1 -11.15 15.15 -4.80
C MET A 1 -11.39 14.04 -3.79
N SER A 2 -12.32 13.14 -4.07
CA SER A 2 -12.64 12.02 -3.18
C SER A 2 -11.39 11.16 -2.96
N LEU A 3 -11.26 10.53 -1.78
CA LEU A 3 -10.23 9.54 -1.49
C LEU A 3 -10.23 8.37 -2.51
N PHE A 4 -11.28 8.24 -3.31
CA PHE A 4 -11.55 7.14 -4.23
C PHE A 4 -11.38 7.47 -5.71
N ASP A 5 -11.15 8.75 -6.07
CA ASP A 5 -10.94 9.10 -7.47
C ASP A 5 -9.56 8.62 -7.91
N LEU A 6 -9.51 7.70 -8.86
CA LEU A 6 -8.26 7.40 -9.57
C LEU A 6 -7.71 8.71 -10.17
N PRO A 7 -6.38 8.88 -10.20
CA PRO A 7 -5.80 10.09 -10.77
C PRO A 7 -6.28 10.27 -12.20
N THR A 8 -6.74 11.48 -12.53
CA THR A 8 -7.06 11.86 -13.91
C THR A 8 -5.78 11.84 -14.76
N GLN A 9 -5.92 11.80 -16.08
CA GLN A 9 -4.78 11.89 -17.00
C GLN A 9 -3.89 13.11 -16.71
N THR A 10 -4.51 14.23 -16.34
CA THR A 10 -3.80 15.45 -15.93
C THR A 10 -3.04 15.25 -14.62
N SER A 11 -3.65 14.62 -13.62
CA SER A 11 -2.98 14.31 -12.35
C SER A 11 -1.82 13.33 -12.54
N LEU A 12 -1.94 12.36 -13.44
CA LEU A 12 -0.87 11.42 -13.78
C LEU A 12 0.32 12.13 -14.43
N SER A 13 0.09 13.14 -15.26
CA SER A 13 1.17 13.93 -15.88
C SER A 13 1.96 14.71 -14.83
N TYR A 14 1.31 15.24 -13.79
CA TYR A 14 2.00 15.91 -12.67
C TYR A 14 2.77 14.91 -11.80
N LEU A 15 2.21 13.72 -11.56
CA LEU A 15 2.91 12.66 -10.80
C LEU A 15 4.13 12.13 -11.58
N GLN A 16 4.04 12.02 -12.91
CA GLN A 16 5.18 11.69 -13.76
C GLN A 16 6.29 12.74 -13.63
N LYS A 17 5.94 14.04 -13.73
CA LYS A 17 6.88 15.14 -13.54
C LYS A 17 7.52 15.12 -12.15
N LEU A 18 6.72 14.86 -11.10
CA LEU A 18 7.24 14.70 -9.74
C LEU A 18 8.22 13.53 -9.66
N ALA A 19 7.88 12.37 -10.22
CA ALA A 19 8.75 11.21 -10.23
C ALA A 19 10.10 11.50 -10.88
N GLU A 20 10.10 12.16 -12.03
CA GLU A 20 11.34 12.56 -12.75
C GLU A 20 12.20 13.53 -11.94
N GLN A 21 11.59 14.57 -11.39
CA GLN A 21 12.30 15.59 -10.60
C GLN A 21 12.85 15.05 -9.29
N SER A 22 12.14 14.10 -8.66
CA SER A 22 12.51 13.58 -7.36
C SER A 22 13.66 12.57 -7.38
N LEU A 23 14.09 12.06 -8.54
CA LEU A 23 15.22 11.14 -8.62
C LEU A 23 16.50 11.73 -8.00
N SER A 24 16.70 13.04 -8.09
CA SER A 24 17.82 13.75 -7.47
C SER A 24 17.87 13.67 -5.94
N LEU A 25 16.78 13.25 -5.28
CA LEU A 25 16.74 13.04 -3.84
C LEU A 25 17.51 11.79 -3.39
N TRP A 26 17.79 10.88 -4.30
CA TRP A 26 18.55 9.64 -4.05
C TRP A 26 19.87 9.62 -4.83
N ASP A 27 20.72 8.70 -4.47
CA ASP A 27 21.95 8.42 -5.20
C ASP A 27 21.67 7.38 -6.30
N VAL A 28 21.06 7.85 -7.38
CA VAL A 28 20.73 7.06 -8.57
C VAL A 28 21.60 7.54 -9.77
N PRO A 29 21.82 6.69 -10.79
CA PRO A 29 22.54 7.11 -11.99
C PRO A 29 21.91 8.35 -12.65
N GLU A 30 22.76 9.23 -13.21
CA GLU A 30 22.29 10.48 -13.84
C GLU A 30 21.39 10.26 -15.07
N ASP A 31 21.55 9.12 -15.74
CA ASP A 31 20.73 8.72 -16.88
C ASP A 31 19.44 7.97 -16.47
N ALA A 32 19.15 7.90 -15.16
CA ALA A 32 17.95 7.23 -14.67
C ALA A 32 16.67 7.89 -15.19
N ARG A 33 15.72 7.04 -15.60
CA ARG A 33 14.41 7.43 -16.11
C ARG A 33 13.33 6.67 -15.36
N VAL A 34 12.14 7.26 -15.32
CA VAL A 34 10.98 6.65 -14.69
C VAL A 34 9.95 6.22 -15.73
N ARG A 35 9.36 5.04 -15.52
CA ARG A 35 8.26 4.52 -16.31
C ARG A 35 7.13 4.08 -15.39
N LEU A 36 5.94 4.62 -15.59
CA LEU A 36 4.75 4.23 -14.82
C LEU A 36 4.46 2.74 -15.04
N ILE A 37 4.28 1.99 -13.95
CA ILE A 37 3.94 0.56 -13.99
C ILE A 37 2.62 0.20 -13.32
N ASN A 38 2.19 0.98 -12.32
CA ASN A 38 0.92 0.73 -11.65
C ASN A 38 0.34 1.99 -11.01
N VAL A 39 -0.98 2.06 -11.01
CA VAL A 39 -1.78 3.08 -10.32
C VAL A 39 -2.90 2.38 -9.57
N SER A 40 -2.86 2.48 -8.26
CA SER A 40 -3.92 2.03 -7.36
C SER A 40 -4.05 3.04 -6.21
N GLU A 41 -3.95 2.64 -4.97
CA GLU A 41 -3.80 3.53 -3.81
C GLU A 41 -2.51 4.35 -3.87
N ASN A 42 -1.49 3.85 -4.54
CA ASN A 42 -0.25 4.56 -4.80
C ASN A 42 0.05 4.57 -6.30
N THR A 43 0.92 5.49 -6.72
CA THR A 43 1.46 5.49 -8.07
C THR A 43 2.87 4.94 -8.03
N THR A 44 3.12 3.90 -8.82
CA THR A 44 4.37 3.14 -8.79
C THR A 44 5.09 3.24 -10.13
N TYR A 45 6.36 3.60 -10.08
CA TYR A 45 7.23 3.74 -11.24
C TYR A 45 8.40 2.78 -11.16
N LEU A 46 8.75 2.18 -12.29
CA LEU A 46 10.05 1.56 -12.49
C LEU A 46 11.06 2.66 -12.79
N VAL A 47 12.17 2.66 -12.06
CA VAL A 47 13.34 3.51 -12.31
C VAL A 47 14.38 2.64 -12.98
N GLU A 48 14.81 3.02 -14.18
CA GLU A 48 15.77 2.28 -15.00
C GLU A 48 16.91 3.20 -15.42
N ALA A 49 18.13 2.68 -15.46
CA ALA A 49 19.30 3.37 -16.01
C ALA A 49 20.22 2.40 -16.74
N SER A 50 21.30 2.94 -17.31
CA SER A 50 22.36 2.16 -17.93
C SER A 50 22.92 1.08 -16.97
N GLN A 51 23.61 0.09 -17.53
CA GLN A 51 24.23 -1.02 -16.80
C GLN A 51 23.25 -1.90 -15.99
N GLY A 52 21.95 -1.88 -16.35
CA GLY A 52 20.94 -2.74 -15.72
C GLY A 52 20.47 -2.26 -14.34
N TYR A 53 20.70 -0.98 -14.00
CA TYR A 53 20.15 -0.41 -12.77
C TYR A 53 18.62 -0.44 -12.82
N GLN A 54 18.00 -0.96 -11.75
CA GLN A 54 16.56 -0.96 -11.57
C GLN A 54 16.19 -0.67 -10.11
N ALA A 55 15.16 0.15 -9.92
CA ALA A 55 14.55 0.43 -8.63
C ALA A 55 13.05 0.72 -8.81
N ILE A 56 12.30 0.71 -7.71
CA ILE A 56 10.86 1.00 -7.71
C ILE A 56 10.61 2.27 -6.90
N LEU A 57 10.15 3.32 -7.56
CA LEU A 57 9.69 4.54 -6.91
C LEU A 57 8.19 4.45 -6.66
N ARG A 58 7.79 4.49 -5.39
CA ARG A 58 6.40 4.60 -4.98
C ARG A 58 6.11 6.02 -4.54
N ILE A 59 5.12 6.65 -5.17
CA ILE A 59 4.55 7.93 -4.76
C ILE A 59 3.23 7.64 -4.06
N HIS A 60 3.14 8.00 -2.79
CA HIS A 60 1.96 7.76 -1.98
C HIS A 60 0.82 8.70 -2.36
N ARG A 61 -0.40 8.15 -2.33
CA ARG A 61 -1.63 8.92 -2.54
C ARG A 61 -1.79 9.93 -1.42
N GLU A 62 -2.29 11.12 -1.78
CA GLU A 62 -2.59 12.18 -0.84
C GLU A 62 -3.65 11.76 0.17
N ASN A 63 -3.41 12.05 1.45
CA ASN A 63 -4.34 11.78 2.55
C ASN A 63 -4.76 10.32 2.74
N TYR A 64 -4.06 9.36 2.10
CA TYR A 64 -4.36 7.94 2.26
C TYR A 64 -3.56 7.30 3.40
N HIS A 65 -2.26 7.59 3.48
CA HIS A 65 -1.41 7.16 4.58
C HIS A 65 -0.71 8.36 5.24
N THR A 66 -0.64 8.33 6.56
CA THR A 66 0.19 9.25 7.33
C THR A 66 1.67 8.90 7.18
N LEU A 67 2.56 9.83 7.52
CA LEU A 67 3.99 9.54 7.60
C LEU A 67 4.25 8.34 8.53
N ARG A 68 3.59 8.29 9.68
CA ARG A 68 3.74 7.20 10.67
C ARG A 68 3.28 5.85 10.11
N ALA A 69 2.20 5.83 9.35
CA ALA A 69 1.74 4.61 8.71
C ALA A 69 2.76 4.06 7.70
N ILE A 70 3.43 4.95 6.95
CA ILE A 70 4.49 4.56 6.01
C ILE A 70 5.75 4.10 6.77
N GLU A 71 6.17 4.82 7.81
CA GLU A 71 7.27 4.39 8.70
C GLU A 71 7.01 3.02 9.31
N SER A 72 5.76 2.76 9.72
CA SER A 72 5.34 1.48 10.29
C SER A 72 5.38 0.34 9.26
N GLU A 73 5.01 0.61 8.00
CA GLU A 73 5.17 -0.35 6.91
C GLU A 73 6.64 -0.70 6.71
N LEU A 74 7.52 0.30 6.59
CA LEU A 74 8.95 0.08 6.38
C LEU A 74 9.57 -0.69 7.55
N ALA A 75 9.23 -0.36 8.78
CA ALA A 75 9.72 -1.06 9.97
C ALA A 75 9.31 -2.55 9.97
N TRP A 76 8.09 -2.86 9.54
CA TRP A 76 7.64 -4.25 9.45
C TRP A 76 8.31 -5.00 8.30
N LEU A 77 8.46 -4.38 7.12
CA LEU A 77 9.22 -4.96 6.01
C LEU A 77 10.66 -5.29 6.40
N GLU A 78 11.34 -4.39 7.12
CA GLU A 78 12.69 -4.65 7.66
C GLU A 78 12.72 -5.82 8.64
N ALA A 79 11.76 -5.88 9.57
CA ALA A 79 11.68 -6.95 10.56
C ALA A 79 11.49 -8.31 9.87
N LEU A 80 10.53 -8.42 8.94
CA LEU A 80 10.26 -9.64 8.16
C LEU A 80 11.51 -10.13 7.40
N GLY A 81 12.24 -9.22 6.77
CA GLY A 81 13.47 -9.53 6.04
C GLY A 81 14.64 -9.90 6.97
N ARG A 82 14.88 -9.12 8.03
CA ARG A 82 15.93 -9.36 9.03
C ARG A 82 15.74 -10.69 9.74
N GLU A 83 14.52 -11.02 10.11
CA GLU A 83 14.15 -12.25 10.82
C GLU A 83 13.94 -13.43 9.87
N LYS A 84 14.15 -13.22 8.57
CA LYS A 84 14.06 -14.23 7.51
C LYS A 84 12.70 -14.94 7.44
N VAL A 85 11.64 -14.24 7.79
CA VAL A 85 10.26 -14.75 7.74
C VAL A 85 9.83 -14.91 6.29
N ILE A 86 10.04 -13.86 5.50
CA ILE A 86 9.83 -13.82 4.04
C ILE A 86 10.87 -12.90 3.40
N LYS A 87 11.03 -13.01 2.08
CA LYS A 87 11.82 -12.05 1.30
C LYS A 87 11.00 -10.77 1.09
N THR A 88 11.50 -9.65 1.57
CA THR A 88 10.91 -8.32 1.40
C THR A 88 11.82 -7.43 0.56
N PRO A 89 11.29 -6.47 -0.21
CA PRO A 89 12.12 -5.46 -0.84
C PRO A 89 12.74 -4.54 0.22
N GLY A 90 14.04 -4.32 0.12
CA GLY A 90 14.70 -3.23 0.84
C GLY A 90 14.37 -1.88 0.20
N TYR A 91 14.82 -0.79 0.82
CA TYR A 91 14.66 0.55 0.27
C TYR A 91 15.96 1.35 0.33
N PHE A 92 16.06 2.36 -0.52
CA PHE A 92 17.19 3.28 -0.55
C PHE A 92 16.94 4.46 0.42
N LEU A 93 17.98 4.87 1.13
CA LEU A 93 17.95 6.14 1.84
C LEU A 93 18.18 7.27 0.85
N GLY A 94 17.43 8.35 1.00
CA GLY A 94 17.69 9.57 0.28
C GLY A 94 19.01 10.22 0.71
N ARG A 95 19.50 11.22 -0.04
CA ARG A 95 20.72 11.97 0.27
C ARG A 95 20.70 12.67 1.64
N ASN A 96 19.50 12.88 2.18
CA ASN A 96 19.28 13.42 3.54
C ASN A 96 19.28 12.33 4.63
N GLY A 97 19.57 11.07 4.30
CA GLY A 97 19.59 9.93 5.22
C GLY A 97 18.23 9.39 5.63
N ARG A 98 17.12 9.88 5.05
CA ARG A 98 15.76 9.42 5.36
C ARG A 98 15.26 8.45 4.28
N ALA A 99 14.52 7.42 4.68
CA ALA A 99 13.88 6.49 3.76
C ALA A 99 12.71 7.15 3.01
N ILE A 100 11.90 7.92 3.72
CA ILE A 100 10.72 8.59 3.17
C ILE A 100 11.12 10.01 2.76
N GLN A 101 10.91 10.32 1.50
CA GLN A 101 11.13 11.65 0.93
C GLN A 101 9.80 12.37 0.76
N LEU A 102 9.83 13.69 0.78
CA LEU A 102 8.68 14.55 0.52
C LEU A 102 9.00 15.42 -0.69
N GLY A 103 8.14 15.39 -1.69
CA GLY A 103 8.29 16.21 -2.89
C GLY A 103 6.99 16.79 -3.38
N ASN A 104 7.08 17.86 -4.13
CA ASN A 104 5.96 18.53 -4.78
C ASN A 104 6.38 18.98 -6.18
N THR A 105 5.41 19.25 -7.04
CA THR A 105 5.63 19.86 -8.36
C THR A 105 4.45 20.77 -8.69
N ASP A 106 4.66 21.70 -9.61
CA ASP A 106 3.58 22.56 -10.12
C ASP A 106 2.44 21.71 -10.67
N GLY A 107 1.21 22.02 -10.25
CA GLY A 107 -0.01 21.31 -10.61
C GLY A 107 -0.50 20.34 -9.55
N LEU A 108 0.31 19.97 -8.55
CA LEU A 108 -0.15 19.24 -7.37
C LEU A 108 -0.47 20.21 -6.23
N ASN A 109 -1.63 20.04 -5.59
CA ASN A 109 -2.05 20.90 -4.48
C ASN A 109 -1.18 20.71 -3.23
N ASN A 110 -0.70 19.49 -3.00
CA ASN A 110 0.07 19.13 -1.81
C ASN A 110 1.27 18.26 -2.18
N ALA A 111 2.28 18.29 -1.32
CA ALA A 111 3.43 17.41 -1.42
C ALA A 111 3.04 15.93 -1.22
N ARG A 112 3.84 15.03 -1.79
CA ARG A 112 3.64 13.58 -1.73
C ARG A 112 4.78 12.91 -1.00
N PHE A 113 4.47 11.93 -0.16
CA PHE A 113 5.47 11.02 0.38
C PHE A 113 5.93 10.05 -0.71
N MET A 114 7.23 9.76 -0.71
CA MET A 114 7.85 8.90 -1.71
C MET A 114 8.86 7.97 -1.05
N VAL A 115 8.94 6.74 -1.54
CA VAL A 115 9.93 5.74 -1.13
C VAL A 115 10.51 5.10 -2.38
N LEU A 116 11.83 4.95 -2.43
CA LEU A 116 12.54 4.23 -3.48
C LEU A 116 12.94 2.85 -2.95
N PHE A 117 12.37 1.80 -3.51
CA PHE A 117 12.64 0.41 -3.14
C PHE A 117 13.63 -0.24 -4.08
N HIS A 118 14.37 -1.22 -3.57
CA HIS A 118 15.15 -2.13 -4.40
C HIS A 118 14.20 -2.91 -5.32
N PHE A 119 14.60 -3.05 -6.58
CA PHE A 119 13.83 -3.84 -7.53
C PHE A 119 13.87 -5.33 -7.14
N VAL A 120 12.70 -5.95 -7.12
CA VAL A 120 12.55 -7.41 -6.98
C VAL A 120 11.94 -7.92 -8.27
N GLY A 121 12.72 -8.72 -9.00
CA GLY A 121 12.25 -9.35 -10.22
C GLY A 121 11.16 -10.38 -9.95
N GLY A 122 10.33 -10.61 -10.94
CA GLY A 122 9.23 -11.57 -10.91
C GLY A 122 8.31 -11.33 -12.10
N ASP A 123 7.50 -12.33 -12.41
CA ASP A 123 6.50 -12.27 -13.47
C ASP A 123 5.10 -12.21 -12.87
N ALA A 124 4.16 -11.61 -13.58
CA ALA A 124 2.76 -11.67 -13.22
C ALA A 124 2.27 -13.12 -13.29
N PRO A 125 1.36 -13.53 -12.39
CA PRO A 125 0.75 -14.85 -12.48
C PRO A 125 0.10 -15.06 -13.87
N ASP A 126 0.33 -16.23 -14.46
CA ASP A 126 -0.30 -16.63 -15.72
C ASP A 126 -1.58 -17.40 -15.42
N GLU A 127 -2.72 -16.76 -15.66
CA GLU A 127 -4.05 -17.35 -15.42
C GLU A 127 -4.37 -18.53 -16.35
N SER A 128 -3.58 -18.74 -17.41
CA SER A 128 -3.74 -19.88 -18.32
C SER A 128 -3.21 -21.21 -17.78
N VAL A 129 -2.44 -21.17 -16.68
CA VAL A 129 -1.89 -22.35 -16.01
C VAL A 129 -2.56 -22.62 -14.66
N ASP A 130 -2.40 -23.84 -14.13
CA ASP A 130 -2.92 -24.18 -12.81
C ASP A 130 -2.24 -23.32 -11.72
N MET A 131 -3.02 -22.47 -11.07
CA MET A 131 -2.57 -21.55 -10.04
C MET A 131 -2.65 -22.13 -8.61
N VAL A 132 -3.11 -23.36 -8.43
CA VAL A 132 -3.30 -23.96 -7.09
C VAL A 132 -1.98 -23.92 -6.30
N TYR A 133 -0.89 -24.30 -6.90
CA TYR A 133 0.42 -24.26 -6.23
C TYR A 133 0.83 -22.82 -5.85
N GLY A 134 0.66 -21.86 -6.75
CA GLY A 134 0.95 -20.43 -6.48
C GLY A 134 0.13 -19.89 -5.30
N PHE A 135 -1.16 -20.22 -5.23
CA PHE A 135 -2.01 -19.83 -4.11
C PHE A 135 -1.68 -20.55 -2.80
N GLN A 136 -1.23 -21.81 -2.85
CA GLN A 136 -0.72 -22.51 -1.66
C GLN A 136 0.52 -21.81 -1.10
N GLU A 137 1.48 -21.44 -1.95
CA GLU A 137 2.66 -20.67 -1.53
C GLU A 137 2.29 -19.30 -0.97
N LEU A 138 1.36 -18.58 -1.61
CA LEU A 138 0.86 -17.31 -1.13
C LEU A 138 0.21 -17.45 0.26
N GLY A 139 -0.62 -18.48 0.46
CA GLY A 139 -1.22 -18.80 1.75
C GLY A 139 -0.17 -19.10 2.83
N ALA A 140 0.87 -19.86 2.49
CA ALA A 140 1.96 -20.15 3.40
C ALA A 140 2.77 -18.88 3.75
N ILE A 141 2.98 -17.96 2.80
CA ILE A 141 3.60 -16.65 3.04
C ILE A 141 2.73 -15.83 4.00
N ALA A 142 1.42 -15.75 3.73
CA ALA A 142 0.48 -15.02 4.58
C ALA A 142 0.47 -15.55 6.01
N ALA A 143 0.43 -16.87 6.21
CA ALA A 143 0.49 -17.50 7.53
C ALA A 143 1.75 -17.12 8.30
N ARG A 144 2.94 -17.18 7.66
CA ARG A 144 4.20 -16.73 8.29
C ARG A 144 4.17 -15.26 8.68
N CYS A 145 3.59 -14.39 7.86
CA CYS A 145 3.43 -12.97 8.19
C CYS A 145 2.49 -12.77 9.39
N HIS A 146 1.40 -13.53 9.48
CA HIS A 146 0.47 -13.47 10.61
C HIS A 146 1.13 -13.95 11.90
N ASP A 147 1.81 -15.08 11.88
CA ASP A 147 2.55 -15.60 13.05
C ASP A 147 3.60 -14.60 13.55
N HIS A 148 4.35 -13.99 12.63
CA HIS A 148 5.30 -12.94 12.95
C HIS A 148 4.60 -11.74 13.58
N ALA A 149 3.50 -11.25 13.01
CA ALA A 149 2.79 -10.07 13.49
C ALA A 149 2.23 -10.22 14.91
N ILE A 150 1.92 -11.46 15.34
CA ILE A 150 1.44 -11.78 16.70
C ILE A 150 2.56 -11.56 17.72
N SER A 151 3.78 -12.00 17.42
CA SER A 151 4.91 -12.00 18.36
C SER A 151 5.88 -10.82 18.20
N TRP A 152 5.80 -10.11 17.07
CA TRP A 152 6.70 -9.00 16.78
C TRP A 152 6.48 -7.82 17.73
N VAL A 153 7.57 -7.35 18.34
CA VAL A 153 7.55 -6.15 19.16
C VAL A 153 7.45 -4.92 18.24
N LYS A 154 6.25 -4.38 18.16
CA LYS A 154 5.96 -3.21 17.33
C LYS A 154 6.65 -1.95 17.88
N PRO A 155 7.15 -1.05 17.02
CA PRO A 155 7.61 0.28 17.44
C PRO A 155 6.50 1.03 18.20
N THR A 156 6.85 1.88 19.16
CA THR A 156 5.89 2.65 19.97
C THR A 156 4.98 3.57 19.15
N HIS A 157 5.43 3.97 17.95
CA HIS A 157 4.68 4.80 17.02
C HIS A 157 3.96 4.00 15.94
N PHE A 158 3.87 2.66 16.08
CA PHE A 158 3.26 1.80 15.06
C PHE A 158 1.82 2.18 14.77
N GLU A 159 1.54 2.47 13.51
CA GLU A 159 0.24 2.90 13.01
C GLU A 159 -0.10 2.13 11.73
N ARG A 160 -1.20 1.41 11.73
CA ARG A 160 -1.74 0.73 10.52
C ARG A 160 -3.26 0.82 10.55
N LEU A 161 -3.87 0.75 9.37
CA LEU A 161 -5.31 0.63 9.24
C LEU A 161 -5.77 -0.67 9.91
N THR A 162 -6.84 -0.57 10.68
CA THR A 162 -7.53 -1.74 11.24
C THR A 162 -8.66 -2.11 10.31
N TRP A 163 -8.71 -3.38 9.91
CA TRP A 163 -9.79 -3.94 9.11
C TRP A 163 -10.75 -4.65 10.06
N ASP A 164 -11.78 -3.96 10.50
CA ASP A 164 -12.86 -4.48 11.30
C ASP A 164 -14.21 -4.02 10.74
N ALA A 165 -15.31 -4.48 11.34
CA ALA A 165 -16.64 -4.12 10.90
C ALA A 165 -16.90 -2.61 10.90
N ASP A 166 -16.36 -1.88 11.88
CA ASP A 166 -16.52 -0.43 11.97
C ASP A 166 -15.73 0.30 10.87
N ALA A 167 -14.53 -0.21 10.51
CA ALA A 167 -13.74 0.35 9.43
C ALA A 167 -14.36 0.12 8.04
N VAL A 168 -15.15 -0.92 7.87
CA VAL A 168 -15.82 -1.28 6.60
C VAL A 168 -17.23 -0.71 6.52
N PHE A 169 -18.04 -0.88 7.56
CA PHE A 169 -19.47 -0.56 7.57
C PHE A 169 -19.87 0.54 8.56
N GLY A 170 -18.96 0.98 9.41
CA GLY A 170 -19.25 1.98 10.43
C GLY A 170 -19.54 3.37 9.87
N PRO A 171 -20.04 4.30 10.71
CA PRO A 171 -20.42 5.65 10.30
C PRO A 171 -19.24 6.49 9.78
N ALA A 172 -18.00 6.08 10.09
CA ALA A 172 -16.76 6.67 9.59
C ALA A 172 -15.92 5.63 8.84
N ALA A 173 -16.58 4.79 8.05
CA ALA A 173 -15.92 3.74 7.27
C ALA A 173 -14.77 4.31 6.42
N THR A 174 -13.65 3.57 6.37
CA THR A 174 -12.39 4.02 5.74
C THR A 174 -12.58 4.39 4.26
N TRP A 175 -13.46 3.68 3.56
CA TRP A 175 -13.75 3.91 2.13
C TRP A 175 -15.07 4.65 1.89
N GLY A 176 -15.68 5.20 2.93
CA GLY A 176 -16.96 5.88 2.84
C GLY A 176 -18.15 4.95 3.06
N ASN A 177 -19.34 5.54 3.12
CA ASN A 177 -20.57 4.79 3.26
C ASN A 177 -20.97 4.19 1.91
N TRP A 178 -21.10 2.88 1.81
CA TRP A 178 -21.50 2.21 0.56
C TRP A 178 -22.88 2.66 0.05
N ARG A 179 -23.76 3.17 0.94
CA ARG A 179 -25.08 3.72 0.57
C ARG A 179 -24.98 4.98 -0.28
N ASP A 180 -23.85 5.68 -0.19
CA ASP A 180 -23.58 6.89 -0.98
C ASP A 180 -22.88 6.59 -2.31
N ALA A 181 -22.63 5.31 -2.62
CA ALA A 181 -21.96 4.92 -3.85
C ALA A 181 -22.87 5.16 -5.07
N PRO A 182 -22.34 5.72 -6.18
CA PRO A 182 -23.15 6.26 -7.27
C PRO A 182 -23.97 5.24 -8.07
N LEU A 183 -23.74 3.96 -7.92
CA LEU A 183 -24.45 2.90 -8.65
C LEU A 183 -25.29 2.00 -7.74
N VAL A 184 -25.48 2.35 -6.49
CA VAL A 184 -26.31 1.60 -5.56
C VAL A 184 -27.77 2.00 -5.77
N ASP A 185 -28.53 1.11 -6.40
CA ASP A 185 -29.98 1.17 -6.46
C ASP A 185 -30.62 0.42 -5.29
N ARG A 186 -31.94 0.34 -5.29
CA ARG A 186 -32.70 -0.29 -4.21
C ARG A 186 -32.40 -1.78 -4.08
N ASP A 187 -32.29 -2.51 -5.19
CA ASP A 187 -32.11 -3.96 -5.18
C ASP A 187 -30.68 -4.30 -4.68
N ILE A 188 -29.69 -3.52 -5.09
CA ILE A 188 -28.31 -3.61 -4.60
C ILE A 188 -28.25 -3.26 -3.12
N ALA A 189 -28.97 -2.23 -2.68
CA ALA A 189 -28.98 -1.80 -1.29
C ALA A 189 -29.52 -2.92 -0.37
N GLU A 190 -30.62 -3.59 -0.76
CA GLU A 190 -31.21 -4.70 0.00
C GLU A 190 -30.20 -5.85 0.20
N VAL A 191 -29.43 -6.21 -0.84
CA VAL A 191 -28.38 -7.25 -0.74
C VAL A 191 -27.22 -6.79 0.16
N LEU A 192 -26.76 -5.55 0.02
CA LEU A 192 -25.65 -5.03 0.83
C LEU A 192 -26.03 -4.88 2.30
N GLU A 193 -27.29 -4.58 2.62
CA GLU A 193 -27.80 -4.56 3.99
C GLU A 193 -27.75 -5.95 4.64
N GLU A 194 -28.16 -7.00 3.91
CA GLU A 194 -28.07 -8.38 4.39
C GLU A 194 -26.62 -8.80 4.64
N VAL A 195 -25.69 -8.42 3.75
CA VAL A 195 -24.24 -8.66 3.91
C VAL A 195 -23.70 -7.93 5.15
N GLU A 196 -24.01 -6.65 5.32
CA GLU A 196 -23.58 -5.86 6.48
C GLU A 196 -24.06 -6.49 7.80
N GLU A 197 -25.33 -6.87 7.89
CA GLU A 197 -25.90 -7.54 9.07
C GLU A 197 -25.18 -8.85 9.39
N THR A 198 -24.96 -9.68 8.35
CA THR A 198 -24.31 -10.97 8.48
C THR A 198 -22.87 -10.84 8.92
N ASP A 199 -22.10 -9.98 8.26
CA ASP A 199 -20.68 -9.76 8.56
C ASP A 199 -20.49 -9.13 9.94
N CYS A 200 -21.27 -8.11 10.29
CA CYS A 200 -21.23 -7.53 11.62
C CYS A 200 -21.52 -8.55 12.71
N ALA A 201 -22.44 -9.49 12.48
CA ALA A 201 -22.74 -10.56 13.42
C ALA A 201 -21.59 -11.57 13.58
N LEU A 202 -20.85 -11.85 12.51
CA LEU A 202 -19.68 -12.74 12.52
C LEU A 202 -18.45 -12.10 13.14
N TRP A 203 -18.21 -10.82 12.91
CA TRP A 203 -17.00 -10.12 13.39
C TRP A 203 -17.05 -9.76 14.88
N ARG A 204 -18.21 -9.45 15.42
CA ARG A 204 -18.37 -9.11 16.85
C ARG A 204 -17.83 -10.18 17.83
N PRO A 205 -18.01 -11.49 17.62
CA PRO A 205 -17.42 -12.50 18.48
C PRO A 205 -15.90 -12.62 18.35
N LEU A 206 -15.35 -12.36 17.15
CA LEU A 206 -13.90 -12.43 16.90
C LEU A 206 -13.15 -11.28 17.58
N ALA A 207 -13.69 -10.06 17.51
CA ALA A 207 -13.12 -8.88 18.18
C ALA A 207 -13.07 -9.05 19.72
N ARG A 208 -14.09 -9.69 20.32
CA ARG A 208 -14.11 -10.01 21.77
C ARG A 208 -13.06 -11.02 22.18
N ARG A 209 -12.66 -11.94 21.29
CA ARG A 209 -11.59 -12.91 21.57
C ARG A 209 -10.21 -12.30 21.51
N GLN A 210 -10.00 -11.30 20.62
CA GLN A 210 -8.72 -10.58 20.53
C GLN A 210 -8.48 -9.66 21.74
N SER A 211 -9.52 -8.97 22.22
CA SER A 211 -9.40 -8.11 23.43
C SER A 211 -9.25 -8.89 24.74
N ALA A 212 -9.50 -10.19 24.76
CA ALA A 212 -9.28 -11.05 25.93
C ALA A 212 -7.87 -11.67 25.97
N LEU A 213 -7.06 -11.46 24.91
CA LEU A 213 -5.67 -11.95 24.80
C LEU A 213 -4.62 -10.84 24.91
N THR A 214 -5.05 -9.59 25.09
CA THR A 214 -4.22 -8.42 25.39
C THR A 214 -4.38 -8.01 26.85
#